data_bc8ff0b3415fd352ff55bcea96f0e014
#
_entry.id   bc8ff0b3415fd352ff55bcea96f0e014
#
_cell.length_a   1.000
_cell.length_b   1.000
_cell.length_c   1.000
_cell.angle_alpha   90.00
_cell.angle_beta   90.00
_cell.angle_gamma   90.00
#
_symmetry.space_group_name_H-M   'P 1'
#
loop_
_entity.id
_entity.type
_entity.pdbx_description
1 polymer ?
#
loop_
_entity_poly.entity_id
_entity_poly.type
_entity_poly.pdbx_seq_one_letter_code
_entity_poly.pdbx_strand_id
1 'polypeptide(L)'
;MGRFHRHDDGTAHSHDDHPAGDHSHGHSHGPGDHSGYQTGPDRVEVLERIFDENDKTAAANRGSFAASGVCAVNLMSSPGAGKTTLLRETLQRMASELRIGIIEGDIETSLDADRLAGFGAQIALINTGNGFGGECHLDAPMVGSALPRLALSDLDLVLIENVGNLVCPAEFDVGEHARAMVYAITEGEEKPLKYPVMFRSCDLVLVNKMDLLPYLGFDMDGFLANLRAVNPAAAVIQVSARTGEGVDAWCDWLRARLAAVR
;
A
#
# COMPACT_ATOMS: atom_id res chain seq x y z
N MET A 1 -31.62 -15.94 -2.31
CA MET A 1 -31.28 -15.39 -0.97
C MET A 1 -32.05 -14.11 -0.80
N GLY A 2 -33.10 -14.15 0.02
CA GLY A 2 -33.97 -12.99 0.28
C GLY A 2 -33.19 -11.90 1.03
N ARG A 3 -33.34 -10.65 0.62
CA ARG A 3 -32.82 -9.49 1.34
C ARG A 3 -33.83 -9.07 2.40
N PHE A 4 -33.40 -9.05 3.67
CA PHE A 4 -34.18 -8.50 4.76
C PHE A 4 -33.89 -6.99 4.86
N HIS A 5 -34.93 -6.19 5.09
CA HIS A 5 -34.79 -4.79 5.50
C HIS A 5 -35.73 -4.47 6.66
N ARG A 6 -35.37 -3.49 7.46
CA ARG A 6 -36.08 -3.08 8.66
C ARG A 6 -36.65 -1.68 8.45
N HIS A 7 -37.87 -1.49 8.87
CA HIS A 7 -38.52 -0.18 8.89
C HIS A 7 -38.31 0.52 10.23
N ASP A 8 -38.43 1.83 10.26
CA ASP A 8 -38.27 2.66 11.46
C ASP A 8 -39.31 2.37 12.56
N ASP A 9 -40.38 1.65 12.23
CA ASP A 9 -41.40 1.16 13.18
C ASP A 9 -41.04 -0.16 13.87
N GLY A 10 -39.87 -0.72 13.60
CA GLY A 10 -39.35 -1.94 14.23
C GLY A 10 -39.81 -3.25 13.56
N THR A 11 -40.62 -3.22 12.50
CA THR A 11 -41.08 -4.41 11.79
C THR A 11 -40.07 -4.87 10.75
N ALA A 12 -39.84 -6.18 10.65
CA ALA A 12 -38.99 -6.83 9.67
C ALA A 12 -39.79 -7.88 8.88
N HIS A 13 -39.69 -7.90 7.56
CA HIS A 13 -40.29 -8.93 6.73
C HIS A 13 -39.37 -9.35 5.56
N SER A 14 -39.58 -10.56 5.07
CA SER A 14 -38.87 -11.09 3.90
C SER A 14 -39.81 -11.09 2.69
N HIS A 15 -39.28 -10.76 1.52
CA HIS A 15 -39.98 -10.91 0.25
C HIS A 15 -39.59 -12.26 -0.38
N ASP A 16 -40.41 -13.27 -0.15
CA ASP A 16 -40.45 -14.48 -0.98
C ASP A 16 -41.77 -14.48 -1.73
N ASP A 17 -41.67 -14.46 -3.04
CA ASP A 17 -42.67 -14.77 -4.06
C ASP A 17 -44.11 -14.23 -3.91
N HIS A 18 -44.36 -13.07 -4.56
CA HIS A 18 -45.72 -12.74 -5.04
C HIS A 18 -45.72 -12.37 -6.54
N PRO A 19 -46.74 -12.80 -7.32
CA PRO A 19 -46.84 -12.48 -8.74
C PRO A 19 -47.15 -11.00 -8.95
N ALA A 20 -46.71 -10.48 -10.09
CA ALA A 20 -46.79 -9.09 -10.51
C ALA A 20 -48.17 -8.46 -10.32
N GLY A 21 -48.28 -7.56 -9.34
CA GLY A 21 -49.38 -6.62 -9.18
C GLY A 21 -48.81 -5.22 -9.26
N ASP A 22 -49.35 -4.43 -10.17
CA ASP A 22 -49.00 -3.06 -10.47
C ASP A 22 -49.29 -2.14 -9.26
N HIS A 23 -48.27 -1.77 -8.49
CA HIS A 23 -48.38 -0.72 -7.48
C HIS A 23 -47.40 0.41 -7.82
N SER A 24 -47.91 1.39 -8.54
CA SER A 24 -47.22 2.67 -8.75
C SER A 24 -47.20 3.46 -7.43
N HIS A 25 -46.09 3.31 -6.67
CA HIS A 25 -45.75 4.27 -5.64
C HIS A 25 -44.91 5.38 -6.26
N GLY A 26 -45.56 6.53 -6.52
CA GLY A 26 -44.88 7.73 -6.96
C GLY A 26 -43.95 8.26 -5.87
N HIS A 27 -42.70 7.95 -5.96
CA HIS A 27 -41.65 8.66 -5.23
C HIS A 27 -41.25 9.88 -6.08
N SER A 28 -41.69 11.06 -5.69
CA SER A 28 -41.17 12.30 -6.24
C SER A 28 -39.75 12.52 -5.75
N HIS A 29 -38.75 12.10 -6.54
CA HIS A 29 -37.38 12.50 -6.32
C HIS A 29 -37.24 13.94 -6.86
N GLY A 30 -37.01 14.89 -5.95
CA GLY A 30 -36.54 16.22 -6.31
C GLY A 30 -35.19 16.13 -7.02
N PRO A 31 -34.86 17.01 -7.98
CA PRO A 31 -33.55 17.02 -8.59
C PRO A 31 -32.52 17.48 -7.57
N GLY A 32 -31.74 16.55 -7.02
CA GLY A 32 -30.62 16.98 -6.19
C GLY A 32 -30.14 16.09 -5.07
N ASP A 33 -30.43 14.78 -5.01
CA ASP A 33 -29.70 13.96 -4.03
C ASP A 33 -29.54 12.50 -4.47
N HIS A 34 -28.49 12.25 -5.25
CA HIS A 34 -28.02 10.90 -5.54
C HIS A 34 -26.68 10.57 -4.86
N SER A 35 -26.19 11.42 -3.97
CA SER A 35 -25.00 11.11 -3.16
C SER A 35 -25.45 10.74 -1.75
N GLY A 36 -25.49 9.46 -1.42
CA GLY A 36 -25.61 8.96 -0.05
C GLY A 36 -24.44 9.37 0.86
N TYR A 37 -23.69 10.40 0.48
CA TYR A 37 -22.57 10.99 1.20
C TYR A 37 -22.85 12.47 1.42
N GLN A 38 -23.60 12.78 2.48
CA GLN A 38 -23.59 14.14 3.03
C GLN A 38 -22.20 14.35 3.66
N THR A 39 -21.33 15.05 2.94
CA THR A 39 -20.09 15.60 3.51
C THR A 39 -20.46 16.83 4.31
N GLY A 40 -20.93 16.63 5.54
CA GLY A 40 -21.15 17.74 6.48
C GLY A 40 -19.79 18.32 6.96
N PRO A 41 -19.76 19.58 7.41
CA PRO A 41 -18.56 20.23 7.94
C PRO A 41 -17.89 19.42 9.06
N ASP A 42 -18.64 18.72 9.89
CA ASP A 42 -18.13 17.86 10.96
C ASP A 42 -17.29 16.70 10.44
N ARG A 43 -17.62 16.15 9.26
CA ARG A 43 -16.87 15.05 8.65
C ARG A 43 -15.54 15.52 8.07
N VAL A 44 -15.51 16.71 7.48
CA VAL A 44 -14.28 17.34 6.97
C VAL A 44 -13.33 17.61 8.13
N GLU A 45 -13.82 18.18 9.25
CA GLU A 45 -13.03 18.45 10.45
C GLU A 45 -12.45 17.17 11.07
N VAL A 46 -13.18 16.05 11.09
CA VAL A 46 -12.69 14.76 11.58
C VAL A 46 -11.59 14.23 10.68
N LEU A 47 -11.75 14.29 9.35
CA LEU A 47 -10.73 13.85 8.40
C LEU A 47 -9.46 14.70 8.49
N GLU A 48 -9.59 16.04 8.59
CA GLU A 48 -8.45 16.94 8.78
C GLU A 48 -7.67 16.59 10.06
N ARG A 49 -8.35 16.30 11.16
CA ARG A 49 -7.70 15.87 12.41
C ARG A 49 -6.96 14.54 12.27
N ILE A 50 -7.51 13.57 11.52
CA ILE A 50 -6.86 12.28 11.28
C ILE A 50 -5.55 12.49 10.50
N PHE A 51 -5.58 13.31 9.45
CA PHE A 51 -4.38 13.60 8.67
C PHE A 51 -3.36 14.41 9.48
N ASP A 52 -3.78 15.42 10.24
CA ASP A 52 -2.90 16.20 11.12
C ASP A 52 -2.19 15.33 12.17
N GLU A 53 -2.90 14.38 12.77
CA GLU A 53 -2.32 13.43 13.74
C GLU A 53 -1.36 12.47 13.09
N ASN A 54 -1.71 11.96 11.90
CA ASN A 54 -0.82 11.13 11.11
C ASN A 54 0.48 11.87 10.77
N ASP A 55 0.38 13.11 10.28
CA ASP A 55 1.54 13.90 9.85
C ASP A 55 2.50 14.21 11.00
N LYS A 56 1.96 14.50 12.19
CA LYS A 56 2.76 14.67 13.41
C LYS A 56 3.51 13.40 13.78
N THR A 57 2.83 12.26 13.70
CA THR A 57 3.43 10.96 14.01
C THR A 57 4.43 10.55 12.93
N ALA A 58 4.15 10.82 11.65
CA ALA A 58 5.08 10.59 10.55
C ALA A 58 6.37 11.40 10.74
N ALA A 59 6.26 12.67 11.15
CA ALA A 59 7.42 13.49 11.47
C ALA A 59 8.24 12.92 12.63
N ALA A 60 7.59 12.39 13.68
CA ALA A 60 8.26 11.73 14.80
C ALA A 60 8.97 10.43 14.37
N ASN A 61 8.32 9.61 13.54
CA ASN A 61 8.92 8.39 12.97
C ASN A 61 10.17 8.74 12.15
N ARG A 62 10.06 9.74 11.26
CA ARG A 62 11.19 10.22 10.44
C ARG A 62 12.34 10.73 11.32
N GLY A 63 12.01 11.45 12.40
CA GLY A 63 12.99 11.87 13.39
C GLY A 63 13.71 10.69 14.06
N SER A 64 13.00 9.61 14.37
CA SER A 64 13.56 8.40 14.96
C SER A 64 14.52 7.68 14.01
N PHE A 65 14.15 7.56 12.73
CA PHE A 65 15.01 7.01 11.68
C PHE A 65 16.27 7.88 11.50
N ALA A 66 16.11 9.19 11.38
CA ALA A 66 17.22 10.13 11.20
C ALA A 66 18.18 10.12 12.38
N ALA A 67 17.67 10.10 13.62
CA ALA A 67 18.50 10.04 14.82
C ALA A 67 19.35 8.76 14.90
N SER A 68 18.90 7.68 14.26
CA SER A 68 19.60 6.39 14.19
C SER A 68 20.43 6.22 12.91
N GLY A 69 20.40 7.17 11.97
CA GLY A 69 21.07 7.05 10.68
C GLY A 69 20.51 5.96 9.77
N VAL A 70 19.22 5.64 9.94
CA VAL A 70 18.49 4.59 9.21
C VAL A 70 17.73 5.17 8.04
N CYS A 71 17.88 4.59 6.86
CA CYS A 71 17.02 4.89 5.72
C CYS A 71 15.75 4.04 5.79
N ALA A 72 14.58 4.66 5.71
CA ALA A 72 13.29 3.97 5.66
C ALA A 72 12.66 4.11 4.26
N VAL A 73 12.24 2.97 3.68
CA VAL A 73 11.59 2.92 2.37
C VAL A 73 10.25 2.21 2.48
N ASN A 74 9.18 2.87 2.04
CA ASN A 74 7.83 2.33 2.03
C ASN A 74 7.55 1.62 0.70
N LEU A 75 7.21 0.33 0.77
CA LEU A 75 6.88 -0.53 -0.36
C LEU A 75 5.37 -0.66 -0.48
N MET A 76 4.82 -0.10 -1.56
CA MET A 76 3.40 -0.10 -1.85
C MET A 76 3.10 -0.95 -3.09
N SER A 77 1.91 -1.51 -3.21
CA SER A 77 1.49 -2.27 -4.39
C SER A 77 0.01 -2.63 -4.37
N SER A 78 -0.48 -3.18 -5.49
CA SER A 78 -1.67 -4.05 -5.50
C SER A 78 -1.41 -5.35 -4.73
N PRO A 79 -2.47 -6.04 -4.26
CA PRO A 79 -2.35 -7.40 -3.77
C PRO A 79 -1.71 -8.32 -4.82
N GLY A 80 -0.82 -9.20 -4.40
CA GLY A 80 -0.18 -10.18 -5.30
C GLY A 80 0.80 -9.62 -6.32
N ALA A 81 1.22 -8.35 -6.23
CA ALA A 81 2.23 -7.77 -7.12
C ALA A 81 3.65 -8.32 -6.88
N GLY A 82 3.90 -8.96 -5.74
CA GLY A 82 5.15 -9.66 -5.43
C GLY A 82 6.09 -8.94 -4.46
N LYS A 83 5.57 -8.08 -3.56
CA LYS A 83 6.36 -7.38 -2.52
C LYS A 83 7.20 -8.34 -1.69
N THR A 84 6.58 -9.30 -1.01
CA THR A 84 7.28 -10.26 -0.15
C THR A 84 8.34 -11.07 -0.89
N THR A 85 8.07 -11.44 -2.16
CA THR A 85 9.08 -12.11 -2.99
C THR A 85 10.26 -11.18 -3.28
N LEU A 86 10.01 -9.91 -3.58
CA LEU A 86 11.05 -8.91 -3.79
C LEU A 86 11.86 -8.67 -2.52
N LEU A 87 11.21 -8.57 -1.36
CA LEU A 87 11.89 -8.44 -0.07
C LEU A 87 12.84 -9.61 0.20
N ARG A 88 12.38 -10.84 -0.04
CA ARG A 88 13.24 -12.02 0.10
C ARG A 88 14.47 -11.93 -0.80
N GLU A 89 14.30 -11.59 -2.07
CA GLU A 89 15.40 -11.41 -3.02
C GLU A 89 16.34 -10.27 -2.61
N THR A 90 15.80 -9.21 -2.02
CA THR A 90 16.57 -8.09 -1.45
C THR A 90 17.43 -8.57 -0.29
N LEU A 91 16.85 -9.29 0.67
CA LEU A 91 17.59 -9.84 1.80
C LEU A 91 18.71 -10.80 1.38
N GLN A 92 18.44 -11.68 0.41
CA GLN A 92 19.46 -12.60 -0.12
C GLN A 92 20.70 -11.88 -0.65
N ARG A 93 20.54 -10.68 -1.22
CA ARG A 93 21.62 -9.89 -1.83
C ARG A 93 22.29 -8.94 -0.87
N MET A 94 21.54 -8.40 0.08
CA MET A 94 21.99 -7.25 0.88
C MET A 94 22.23 -7.56 2.36
N ALA A 95 21.69 -8.66 2.91
CA ALA A 95 21.78 -8.94 4.33
C ALA A 95 23.20 -9.25 4.83
N SER A 96 24.14 -9.61 3.95
CA SER A 96 25.56 -9.74 4.29
C SER A 96 26.30 -8.40 4.35
N GLU A 97 25.72 -7.35 3.77
CA GLU A 97 26.33 -6.01 3.65
C GLU A 97 25.66 -5.01 4.58
N LEU A 98 24.33 -5.07 4.69
CA LEU A 98 23.51 -4.13 5.46
C LEU A 98 22.68 -4.84 6.52
N ARG A 99 22.52 -4.19 7.65
CA ARG A 99 21.61 -4.61 8.72
C ARG A 99 20.22 -4.09 8.41
N ILE A 100 19.31 -4.99 8.07
CA ILE A 100 18.00 -4.65 7.53
C ILE A 100 16.91 -4.95 8.56
N GLY A 101 16.02 -3.99 8.79
CA GLY A 101 14.76 -4.15 9.48
C GLY A 101 13.60 -4.22 8.49
N ILE A 102 12.56 -4.99 8.81
CA ILE A 102 11.32 -5.05 8.05
C ILE A 102 10.16 -4.74 8.99
N ILE A 103 9.31 -3.80 8.60
CA ILE A 103 7.99 -3.59 9.18
C ILE A 103 6.99 -4.16 8.20
N GLU A 104 6.26 -5.19 8.61
CA GLU A 104 5.31 -5.90 7.76
C GLU A 104 3.89 -5.63 8.22
N GLY A 105 3.07 -5.11 7.31
CA GLY A 105 1.67 -4.77 7.51
C GLY A 105 0.72 -5.82 6.93
N ASP A 106 1.06 -7.11 6.98
CA ASP A 106 0.15 -8.14 6.46
C ASP A 106 -0.90 -8.55 7.48
N ILE A 107 -2.06 -8.86 6.96
CA ILE A 107 -3.35 -8.79 7.64
C ILE A 107 -3.62 -9.97 8.55
N GLU A 108 -3.18 -11.17 8.25
CA GLU A 108 -3.73 -12.34 8.96
C GLU A 108 -2.74 -13.46 9.30
N THR A 109 -1.54 -13.49 8.72
CA THR A 109 -0.66 -14.65 8.90
C THR A 109 0.81 -14.27 9.02
N SER A 110 1.52 -14.99 9.90
CA SER A 110 2.99 -14.94 9.95
C SER A 110 3.68 -15.58 8.72
N LEU A 111 2.92 -16.02 7.71
CA LEU A 111 3.45 -16.76 6.56
C LEU A 111 4.49 -15.97 5.76
N ASP A 112 4.31 -14.66 5.62
CA ASP A 112 5.26 -13.83 4.89
C ASP A 112 6.48 -13.51 5.77
N ALA A 113 6.29 -13.28 7.07
CA ALA A 113 7.40 -13.22 8.02
C ALA A 113 8.22 -14.53 8.06
N ASP A 114 7.55 -15.68 8.02
CA ASP A 114 8.24 -16.99 7.97
C ASP A 114 9.08 -17.15 6.70
N ARG A 115 8.62 -16.59 5.56
CA ARG A 115 9.38 -16.57 4.29
C ARG A 115 10.61 -15.65 4.34
N LEU A 116 10.57 -14.62 5.19
CA LEU A 116 11.68 -13.69 5.41
C LEU A 116 12.59 -14.12 6.57
N ALA A 117 12.16 -15.10 7.37
CA ALA A 117 12.95 -15.66 8.43
C ALA A 117 14.23 -16.34 7.89
N GLY A 118 15.32 -16.24 8.62
CA GLY A 118 16.57 -16.90 8.27
C GLY A 118 17.57 -16.05 7.47
N PHE A 119 17.19 -14.84 7.04
CA PHE A 119 18.11 -13.90 6.37
C PHE A 119 18.78 -12.91 7.33
N GLY A 120 18.52 -13.02 8.64
CA GLY A 120 19.15 -12.17 9.65
C GLY A 120 18.52 -10.76 9.78
N ALA A 121 17.40 -10.49 9.10
CA ALA A 121 16.67 -9.24 9.26
C ALA A 121 15.89 -9.21 10.58
N GLN A 122 15.76 -8.02 11.19
CA GLN A 122 14.82 -7.80 12.29
C GLN A 122 13.42 -7.57 11.70
N ILE A 123 12.41 -8.29 12.18
CA ILE A 123 11.04 -8.19 11.63
C ILE A 123 10.09 -7.73 12.73
N ALA A 124 9.36 -6.65 12.46
CA ALA A 124 8.27 -6.15 13.29
C ALA A 124 6.94 -6.30 12.53
N LEU A 125 6.05 -7.16 13.03
CA LEU A 125 4.75 -7.40 12.44
C LEU A 125 3.73 -6.39 12.96
N ILE A 126 2.91 -5.84 12.07
CA ILE A 126 1.73 -5.05 12.40
C ILE A 126 0.51 -5.87 11.96
N ASN A 127 -0.29 -6.31 12.92
CA ASN A 127 -1.52 -7.02 12.62
C ASN A 127 -2.63 -6.00 12.28
N THR A 128 -3.02 -5.94 11.02
CA THR A 128 -4.08 -5.07 10.51
C THR A 128 -5.46 -5.74 10.54
N GLY A 129 -5.55 -7.02 10.94
CA GLY A 129 -6.79 -7.82 10.95
C GLY A 129 -7.64 -7.74 12.21
N ASN A 130 -7.21 -7.04 13.27
CA ASN A 130 -7.91 -6.99 14.55
C ASN A 130 -9.03 -5.93 14.57
N GLY A 131 -10.09 -6.14 13.79
CA GLY A 131 -11.27 -5.26 13.80
C GLY A 131 -12.30 -5.62 12.73
N PHE A 132 -13.50 -5.07 12.86
CA PHE A 132 -14.52 -5.18 11.81
C PHE A 132 -14.02 -4.47 10.55
N GLY A 133 -13.50 -5.25 9.59
CA GLY A 133 -13.14 -4.77 8.26
C GLY A 133 -11.65 -4.74 7.91
N GLY A 134 -10.72 -4.97 8.85
CA GLY A 134 -9.27 -4.91 8.60
C GLY A 134 -8.79 -3.51 8.12
N GLU A 135 -7.58 -3.12 8.46
CA GLU A 135 -7.00 -1.89 7.93
C GLU A 135 -6.45 -2.13 6.52
N CYS A 136 -6.79 -1.24 5.59
CA CYS A 136 -6.40 -1.37 4.19
C CYS A 136 -5.05 -0.69 3.86
N HIS A 137 -4.35 -0.16 4.87
CA HIS A 137 -3.05 0.53 4.77
C HIS A 137 -2.37 0.56 6.12
N LEU A 138 -1.08 0.88 6.12
CA LEU A 138 -0.35 1.31 7.31
C LEU A 138 -0.39 2.84 7.39
N ASP A 139 -0.66 3.36 8.58
CA ASP A 139 -0.52 4.76 8.94
C ASP A 139 0.73 5.01 9.82
N ALA A 140 1.03 6.28 10.10
CA ALA A 140 2.19 6.62 10.92
C ALA A 140 2.09 6.12 12.37
N PRO A 141 0.93 6.18 13.06
CA PRO A 141 0.75 5.56 14.36
C PRO A 141 1.06 4.07 14.40
N MET A 142 0.62 3.31 13.39
CA MET A 142 0.90 1.88 13.28
C MET A 142 2.39 1.61 13.16
N VAL A 143 3.06 2.30 12.22
CA VAL A 143 4.51 2.19 12.04
C VAL A 143 5.24 2.62 13.31
N GLY A 144 4.86 3.74 13.93
CA GLY A 144 5.43 4.21 15.20
C GLY A 144 5.33 3.18 16.32
N SER A 145 4.22 2.43 16.40
CA SER A 145 4.03 1.35 17.37
C SER A 145 4.94 0.13 17.14
N ALA A 146 5.43 -0.04 15.91
CA ALA A 146 6.34 -1.12 15.54
C ALA A 146 7.81 -0.79 15.81
N LEU A 147 8.21 0.50 15.77
CA LEU A 147 9.60 0.93 15.93
C LEU A 147 10.28 0.40 17.21
N PRO A 148 9.63 0.36 18.40
CA PRO A 148 10.25 -0.19 19.59
C PRO A 148 10.61 -1.68 19.53
N ARG A 149 10.09 -2.41 18.53
CA ARG A 149 10.42 -3.82 18.30
C ARG A 149 11.67 -4.02 17.45
N LEU A 150 12.18 -2.92 16.89
CA LEU A 150 13.40 -2.86 16.09
C LEU A 150 14.50 -2.15 16.89
N ALA A 151 15.70 -2.71 16.93
CA ALA A 151 16.87 -2.03 17.47
C ALA A 151 17.43 -1.07 16.41
N LEU A 152 16.78 0.10 16.20
CA LEU A 152 17.11 1.03 15.12
C LEU A 152 18.59 1.42 15.09
N SER A 153 19.25 1.55 16.24
CA SER A 153 20.69 1.84 16.31
C SER A 153 21.57 0.77 15.65
N ASP A 154 21.02 -0.44 15.50
CA ASP A 154 21.73 -1.57 14.91
C ASP A 154 21.33 -1.82 13.46
N LEU A 155 20.54 -0.92 12.86
CA LEU A 155 20.06 -1.03 11.49
C LEU A 155 20.67 0.04 10.58
N ASP A 156 20.74 -0.28 9.31
CA ASP A 156 21.11 0.62 8.23
C ASP A 156 19.89 0.99 7.37
N LEU A 157 19.00 0.04 7.15
CA LEU A 157 17.83 0.16 6.29
C LEU A 157 16.59 -0.43 6.95
N VAL A 158 15.45 0.24 6.85
CA VAL A 158 14.14 -0.30 7.19
C VAL A 158 13.27 -0.33 5.94
N LEU A 159 12.76 -1.50 5.60
CA LEU A 159 11.77 -1.68 4.53
C LEU A 159 10.39 -1.85 5.17
N ILE A 160 9.46 -0.99 4.81
CA ILE A 160 8.08 -1.02 5.31
C ILE A 160 7.22 -1.67 4.22
N GLU A 161 6.80 -2.91 4.43
CA GLU A 161 5.84 -3.58 3.54
C GLU A 161 4.43 -3.13 3.89
N ASN A 162 3.88 -2.25 3.06
CA ASN A 162 2.51 -1.77 3.23
C ASN A 162 1.49 -2.82 2.75
N VAL A 163 0.26 -2.70 3.22
CA VAL A 163 -0.87 -3.52 2.76
C VAL A 163 -1.04 -3.39 1.25
N GLY A 164 -1.39 -4.49 0.59
CA GLY A 164 -1.65 -4.49 -0.85
C GLY A 164 -2.92 -3.71 -1.19
N ASN A 165 -2.76 -2.41 -1.53
CA ASN A 165 -3.84 -1.50 -1.90
C ASN A 165 -3.28 -0.34 -2.73
N LEU A 166 -4.04 0.13 -3.75
CA LEU A 166 -3.64 1.22 -4.65
C LEU A 166 -4.25 2.59 -4.30
N VAL A 167 -5.01 2.69 -3.22
CA VAL A 167 -5.71 3.92 -2.84
C VAL A 167 -5.17 4.44 -1.50
N CYS A 168 -5.53 3.78 -0.41
CA CYS A 168 -5.27 4.27 0.94
C CYS A 168 -3.78 4.52 1.24
N PRO A 169 -2.81 3.64 0.89
CA PRO A 169 -1.41 3.87 1.24
C PRO A 169 -0.79 5.11 0.59
N ALA A 170 -1.40 5.62 -0.49
CA ALA A 170 -0.89 6.81 -1.18
C ALA A 170 -1.12 8.11 -0.39
N GLU A 171 -2.13 8.13 0.48
CA GLU A 171 -2.58 9.31 1.20
C GLU A 171 -1.87 9.48 2.56
N PHE A 172 -1.25 8.41 3.08
CA PHE A 172 -0.62 8.42 4.40
C PHE A 172 0.91 8.41 4.30
N ASP A 173 1.54 9.45 4.85
CA ASP A 173 2.97 9.46 5.14
C ASP A 173 3.19 8.64 6.42
N VAL A 174 4.10 7.68 6.40
CA VAL A 174 4.43 6.86 7.57
C VAL A 174 5.78 7.23 8.19
N GLY A 175 6.44 8.26 7.68
CA GLY A 175 7.74 8.75 8.11
C GLY A 175 8.90 8.19 7.30
N GLU A 176 8.62 7.61 6.13
CA GLU A 176 9.62 7.08 5.21
C GLU A 176 10.45 8.17 4.53
N HIS A 177 11.64 7.81 4.04
CA HIS A 177 12.51 8.68 3.24
C HIS A 177 12.23 8.57 1.75
N ALA A 178 11.65 7.45 1.31
CA ALA A 178 11.29 7.23 -0.08
C ALA A 178 10.14 6.22 -0.20
N ARG A 179 9.39 6.32 -1.29
CA ARG A 179 8.27 5.46 -1.66
C ARG A 179 8.58 4.68 -2.93
N ALA A 180 8.53 3.36 -2.85
CA ALA A 180 8.68 2.48 -4.00
C ALA A 180 7.40 1.69 -4.23
N MET A 181 6.88 1.74 -5.46
CA MET A 181 5.73 0.95 -5.86
C MET A 181 6.16 -0.29 -6.59
N VAL A 182 5.72 -1.46 -6.13
CA VAL A 182 5.83 -2.72 -6.86
C VAL A 182 4.58 -2.90 -7.70
N TYR A 183 4.74 -2.77 -9.01
CA TYR A 183 3.68 -2.88 -10.00
C TYR A 183 3.91 -4.14 -10.84
N ALA A 184 2.91 -5.00 -10.98
CA ALA A 184 3.02 -6.20 -11.80
C ALA A 184 2.45 -5.96 -13.21
N ILE A 185 3.18 -6.39 -14.26
CA ILE A 185 2.71 -6.25 -15.66
C ILE A 185 1.37 -6.94 -15.93
N THR A 186 0.95 -7.86 -15.05
CA THR A 186 -0.36 -8.51 -15.11
C THR A 186 -1.54 -7.59 -14.79
N GLU A 187 -1.27 -6.36 -14.35
CA GLU A 187 -2.30 -5.39 -13.93
C GLU A 187 -2.79 -4.48 -15.06
N GLY A 188 -2.09 -4.49 -16.20
CA GLY A 188 -2.42 -3.70 -17.38
C GLY A 188 -1.84 -2.27 -17.36
N GLU A 189 -1.49 -1.78 -18.54
CA GLU A 189 -0.72 -0.54 -18.78
C GLU A 189 -1.45 0.75 -18.39
N GLU A 190 -2.76 0.71 -18.19
CA GLU A 190 -3.58 1.87 -17.83
C GLU A 190 -3.64 2.17 -16.32
N LYS A 191 -3.01 1.35 -15.48
CA LYS A 191 -3.04 1.52 -14.02
C LYS A 191 -2.58 2.91 -13.56
N PRO A 192 -1.51 3.53 -14.11
CA PRO A 192 -1.13 4.88 -13.72
C PRO A 192 -2.25 5.91 -13.91
N LEU A 193 -3.04 5.78 -14.98
CA LEU A 193 -4.16 6.68 -15.25
C LEU A 193 -5.37 6.42 -14.34
N LYS A 194 -5.58 5.15 -13.94
CA LYS A 194 -6.69 4.74 -13.06
C LYS A 194 -6.43 5.07 -11.59
N TYR A 195 -5.16 5.06 -11.16
CA TYR A 195 -4.75 5.31 -9.77
C TYR A 195 -3.66 6.40 -9.69
N PRO A 196 -3.94 7.61 -10.22
CA PRO A 196 -2.92 8.63 -10.39
C PRO A 196 -2.30 9.12 -9.06
N VAL A 197 -3.05 9.11 -7.96
CA VAL A 197 -2.55 9.52 -6.64
C VAL A 197 -1.43 8.59 -6.18
N MET A 198 -1.63 7.27 -6.30
CA MET A 198 -0.62 6.27 -5.93
C MET A 198 0.66 6.46 -6.73
N PHE A 199 0.56 6.50 -8.07
CA PHE A 199 1.75 6.62 -8.91
C PHE A 199 2.46 7.98 -8.76
N ARG A 200 1.71 9.05 -8.48
CA ARG A 200 2.27 10.39 -8.25
C ARG A 200 3.06 10.47 -6.94
N SER A 201 2.69 9.69 -5.94
CA SER A 201 3.35 9.70 -4.63
C SER A 201 4.66 8.92 -4.59
N CYS A 202 5.02 8.18 -5.65
CA CYS A 202 6.18 7.28 -5.67
C CYS A 202 7.44 7.93 -6.23
N ASP A 203 8.60 7.66 -5.61
CA ASP A 203 9.93 7.99 -6.13
C ASP A 203 10.42 6.96 -7.15
N LEU A 204 9.95 5.72 -7.01
CA LEU A 204 10.32 4.59 -7.84
C LEU A 204 9.11 3.72 -8.16
N VAL A 205 9.01 3.27 -9.41
CA VAL A 205 8.10 2.21 -9.84
C VAL A 205 8.92 1.00 -10.28
N LEU A 206 8.80 -0.10 -9.54
CA LEU A 206 9.37 -1.40 -9.88
C LEU A 206 8.36 -2.16 -10.74
N VAL A 207 8.64 -2.27 -12.03
CA VAL A 207 7.80 -3.04 -12.96
C VAL A 207 8.17 -4.51 -12.82
N ASN A 208 7.39 -5.23 -12.03
CA ASN A 208 7.66 -6.61 -11.64
C ASN A 208 6.97 -7.65 -12.55
N LYS A 209 7.39 -8.89 -12.39
CA LYS A 209 6.95 -10.05 -13.17
C LYS A 209 7.33 -9.96 -14.64
N MET A 210 8.49 -9.35 -14.94
CA MET A 210 8.99 -9.21 -16.32
C MET A 210 9.23 -10.55 -17.01
N ASP A 211 9.42 -11.62 -16.26
CA ASP A 211 9.47 -13.00 -16.76
C ASP A 211 8.19 -13.45 -17.49
N LEU A 212 7.06 -12.78 -17.22
CA LEU A 212 5.79 -13.04 -17.89
C LEU A 212 5.58 -12.23 -19.18
N LEU A 213 6.43 -11.22 -19.45
CA LEU A 213 6.26 -10.34 -20.63
C LEU A 213 6.13 -11.11 -21.96
N PRO A 214 6.89 -12.19 -22.23
CA PRO A 214 6.75 -12.93 -23.47
C PRO A 214 5.40 -13.65 -23.65
N TYR A 215 4.63 -13.78 -22.57
CA TYR A 215 3.34 -14.51 -22.54
C TYR A 215 2.13 -13.59 -22.43
N LEU A 216 2.36 -12.29 -22.31
CA LEU A 216 1.31 -11.27 -22.10
C LEU A 216 1.35 -10.25 -23.24
N GLY A 217 0.18 -9.77 -23.65
CA GLY A 217 0.07 -8.66 -24.59
C GLY A 217 0.28 -7.29 -23.92
N PHE A 218 1.25 -7.20 -22.99
CA PHE A 218 1.50 -5.95 -22.24
C PHE A 218 2.30 -4.96 -23.07
N ASP A 219 1.78 -3.75 -23.24
CA ASP A 219 2.44 -2.64 -23.92
C ASP A 219 3.29 -1.82 -22.93
N MET A 220 4.60 -2.13 -22.90
CA MET A 220 5.56 -1.44 -22.04
C MET A 220 5.68 0.06 -22.40
N ASP A 221 5.69 0.41 -23.68
CA ASP A 221 5.83 1.81 -24.11
C ASP A 221 4.58 2.59 -23.74
N GLY A 222 3.40 2.01 -23.90
CA GLY A 222 2.12 2.56 -23.44
C GLY A 222 2.10 2.77 -21.93
N PHE A 223 2.55 1.78 -21.16
CA PHE A 223 2.67 1.92 -19.70
C PHE A 223 3.60 3.07 -19.30
N LEU A 224 4.79 3.15 -19.90
CA LEU A 224 5.76 4.21 -19.62
C LEU A 224 5.23 5.60 -20.01
N ALA A 225 4.49 5.70 -21.11
CA ALA A 225 3.84 6.96 -21.52
C ALA A 225 2.78 7.38 -20.48
N ASN A 226 1.94 6.46 -20.03
CA ASN A 226 0.91 6.68 -19.01
C ASN A 226 1.54 7.10 -17.66
N LEU A 227 2.61 6.41 -17.25
CA LEU A 227 3.32 6.75 -16.03
C LEU A 227 3.93 8.15 -16.09
N ARG A 228 4.60 8.49 -17.20
CA ARG A 228 5.20 9.84 -17.38
C ARG A 228 4.15 10.95 -17.38
N ALA A 229 2.95 10.69 -17.89
CA ALA A 229 1.84 11.64 -17.84
C ALA A 229 1.39 11.93 -16.40
N VAL A 230 1.53 10.99 -15.49
CA VAL A 230 1.12 11.09 -14.08
C VAL A 230 2.28 11.55 -13.19
N ASN A 231 3.46 10.94 -13.36
CA ASN A 231 4.66 11.21 -12.57
C ASN A 231 5.92 11.13 -13.45
N PRO A 232 6.33 12.25 -14.08
CA PRO A 232 7.53 12.29 -14.91
C PRO A 232 8.84 12.14 -14.13
N ALA A 233 8.82 12.33 -12.80
CA ALA A 233 9.99 12.27 -11.93
C ALA A 233 10.27 10.85 -11.38
N ALA A 234 9.31 9.95 -11.42
CA ALA A 234 9.47 8.61 -10.91
C ALA A 234 10.54 7.84 -11.68
N ALA A 235 11.50 7.27 -10.97
CA ALA A 235 12.40 6.28 -11.55
C ALA A 235 11.64 5.01 -11.91
N VAL A 236 12.11 4.27 -12.91
CA VAL A 236 11.52 2.99 -13.31
C VAL A 236 12.61 1.93 -13.38
N ILE A 237 12.37 0.80 -12.72
CA ILE A 237 13.25 -0.37 -12.80
C ILE A 237 12.38 -1.58 -13.16
N GLN A 238 12.77 -2.30 -14.19
CA GLN A 238 12.14 -3.54 -14.59
C GLN A 238 12.77 -4.70 -13.82
N VAL A 239 11.94 -5.53 -13.19
CA VAL A 239 12.40 -6.63 -12.34
C VAL A 239 11.55 -7.88 -12.55
N SER A 240 12.15 -9.03 -12.30
CA SER A 240 11.43 -10.26 -11.98
C SER A 240 11.89 -10.73 -10.60
N ALA A 241 11.10 -10.49 -9.58
CA ALA A 241 11.38 -10.98 -8.23
C ALA A 241 11.43 -12.53 -8.18
N ARG A 242 10.82 -13.20 -9.16
CA ARG A 242 10.85 -14.67 -9.28
C ARG A 242 12.18 -15.21 -9.78
N THR A 243 12.77 -14.55 -10.80
CA THR A 243 14.02 -15.00 -11.44
C THR A 243 15.25 -14.29 -10.90
N GLY A 244 15.05 -13.18 -10.20
CA GLY A 244 16.12 -12.31 -9.71
C GLY A 244 16.59 -11.29 -10.75
N GLU A 245 16.07 -11.29 -11.95
CA GLU A 245 16.44 -10.34 -13.00
C GLU A 245 16.07 -8.91 -12.60
N GLY A 246 17.00 -7.97 -12.80
CA GLY A 246 16.82 -6.55 -12.47
C GLY A 246 16.83 -6.22 -10.99
N VAL A 247 16.85 -7.20 -10.08
CA VAL A 247 16.83 -6.94 -8.62
C VAL A 247 18.10 -6.24 -8.13
N ASP A 248 19.22 -6.42 -8.81
CA ASP A 248 20.47 -5.72 -8.46
C ASP A 248 20.32 -4.19 -8.67
N ALA A 249 19.62 -3.75 -9.71
CA ALA A 249 19.35 -2.33 -9.93
C ALA A 249 18.45 -1.73 -8.81
N TRP A 250 17.51 -2.52 -8.30
CA TRP A 250 16.73 -2.16 -7.11
C TRP A 250 17.63 -2.05 -5.87
N CYS A 251 18.53 -3.00 -5.64
CA CYS A 251 19.48 -2.94 -4.52
C CYS A 251 20.40 -1.71 -4.63
N ASP A 252 20.85 -1.35 -5.83
CA ASP A 252 21.65 -0.15 -6.07
C ASP A 252 20.86 1.13 -5.77
N TRP A 253 19.58 1.16 -6.12
CA TRP A 253 18.70 2.27 -5.77
C TRP A 253 18.55 2.41 -4.25
N LEU A 254 18.41 1.31 -3.52
CA LEU A 254 18.36 1.32 -2.05
C LEU A 254 19.67 1.85 -1.44
N ARG A 255 20.84 1.42 -1.97
CA ARG A 255 22.16 1.94 -1.55
C ARG A 255 22.27 3.44 -1.77
N ALA A 256 21.78 3.92 -2.92
CA ALA A 256 21.77 5.35 -3.22
C ALA A 256 20.87 6.15 -2.26
N ARG A 257 19.69 5.61 -1.88
CA ARG A 257 18.83 6.24 -0.87
C ARG A 257 19.49 6.27 0.51
N LEU A 258 20.08 5.17 0.92
CA LEU A 258 20.81 5.11 2.19
C LEU A 258 21.97 6.13 2.24
N ALA A 259 22.72 6.26 1.14
CA ALA A 259 23.81 7.24 1.05
C ALA A 259 23.32 8.70 1.11
N ALA A 260 22.09 8.98 0.66
CA ALA A 260 21.51 10.32 0.72
C ALA A 260 20.99 10.72 2.11
N VAL A 261 20.77 9.74 2.99
CA VAL A 261 20.29 9.95 4.38
C VAL A 261 21.46 10.12 5.35
N ARG A 262 22.60 9.53 5.05
CA ARG A 262 23.85 9.61 5.82
C ARG A 262 24.74 10.79 5.40
#